data_b4a518ef8d1dd0dcb3b28ec3af32b906
#
_entry.id   b4a518ef8d1dd0dcb3b28ec3af32b906
#
_cell.length_a   1.000
_cell.length_b   1.000
_cell.length_c   1.000
_cell.angle_alpha   90.00
_cell.angle_beta   90.00
_cell.angle_gamma   90.00
#
_symmetry.space_group_name_H-M   'P 1'
#
loop_
_entity.id
_entity.type
_entity.pdbx_description
1 polymer ?
#
loop_
_entity_poly.entity_id
_entity_poly.type
_entity_poly.pdbx_seq_one_letter_code
_entity_poly.pdbx_strand_id
1 'polypeptide(L)'
;LGDVYKRQAQWLPNSWVNVVCPNNDDFEFLTQTLNVPESFLNDIADTDERPRTDTEGNWLLTILRIPVVNKQNGSLPFDTVPIGIITNNEIIVSVCYHNTDLLPDFIEHTRRKGIVVRNKLDLIFRLIYSSAVWFLKYLKQINIDISAAEKELERSIRNEDLLRLMRLQKTLVYFNTSIRGNEVMIGKLRTIFQDTDYLDTELVEDVIIELKQALNTVNIYSDILTGT
;
A
#
# COMPACT_ATOMS: atom_id res chain seq x y z
N LEU A 1 0.51 18.49 -1.28
CA LEU A 1 1.80 18.31 -1.96
C LEU A 1 1.65 18.15 -3.47
N GLY A 2 0.59 17.51 -3.97
CA GLY A 2 0.31 17.44 -5.39
C GLY A 2 0.12 18.81 -6.07
N ASP A 3 -0.41 19.79 -5.35
CA ASP A 3 -0.57 21.16 -5.87
C ASP A 3 0.72 21.97 -5.86
N VAL A 4 1.67 21.67 -4.97
CA VAL A 4 2.97 22.31 -4.94
C VAL A 4 3.82 21.86 -6.11
N TYR A 5 3.73 20.58 -6.47
CA TYR A 5 4.41 20.00 -7.62
C TYR A 5 3.99 20.67 -8.94
N LYS A 6 2.69 20.93 -9.16
CA LYS A 6 2.18 21.58 -10.38
C LYS A 6 2.55 23.04 -10.52
N ARG A 7 2.93 23.69 -9.42
CA ARG A 7 3.28 25.13 -9.38
C ARG A 7 4.76 25.43 -9.44
N GLN A 8 5.63 24.44 -9.18
CA GLN A 8 7.07 24.63 -9.15
C GLN A 8 7.73 23.95 -10.34
N ALA A 9 8.36 24.72 -11.20
CA ALA A 9 9.17 24.20 -12.31
C ALA A 9 10.46 23.49 -11.84
N GLN A 10 10.76 23.51 -10.54
CA GLN A 10 11.95 22.90 -9.93
C GLN A 10 11.58 22.22 -8.62
N TRP A 11 11.93 20.92 -8.49
CA TRP A 11 11.87 20.25 -7.19
C TRP A 11 13.10 20.56 -6.34
N LEU A 12 12.94 20.53 -5.02
CA LEU A 12 14.03 20.76 -4.08
C LEU A 12 14.72 19.44 -3.73
N PRO A 13 16.07 19.42 -3.60
CA PRO A 13 16.78 18.25 -3.08
C PRO A 13 16.24 17.81 -1.72
N ASN A 14 16.28 16.51 -1.44
CA ASN A 14 15.74 15.89 -0.22
C ASN A 14 14.23 16.09 -0.01
N SER A 15 13.49 16.32 -1.08
CA SER A 15 12.03 16.38 -1.04
C SER A 15 11.40 15.06 -1.45
N TRP A 16 10.19 14.84 -0.97
CA TRP A 16 9.35 13.72 -1.39
C TRP A 16 8.35 14.21 -2.43
N VAL A 17 8.41 13.59 -3.61
CA VAL A 17 7.46 13.83 -4.72
C VAL A 17 6.41 12.73 -4.70
N ASN A 18 5.17 13.08 -4.37
CA ASN A 18 4.05 12.13 -4.35
C ASN A 18 3.18 12.31 -5.60
N VAL A 19 3.06 11.28 -6.42
CA VAL A 19 2.31 11.29 -7.67
C VAL A 19 1.16 10.29 -7.58
N VAL A 20 -0.06 10.79 -7.72
CA VAL A 20 -1.28 9.96 -7.71
C VAL A 20 -1.99 10.10 -9.04
N CYS A 21 -2.37 8.99 -9.65
CA CYS A 21 -3.03 8.92 -10.96
C CYS A 21 -2.30 9.78 -12.00
N PRO A 22 -1.03 9.49 -12.31
CA PRO A 22 -0.22 10.34 -13.17
C PRO A 22 -0.85 10.49 -14.57
N ASN A 23 -0.86 11.72 -15.07
CA ASN A 23 -1.21 12.02 -16.44
C ASN A 23 0.04 12.04 -17.35
N ASN A 24 -0.13 12.37 -18.62
CA ASN A 24 1.00 12.44 -19.57
C ASN A 24 2.05 13.47 -19.16
N ASP A 25 1.64 14.62 -18.62
CA ASP A 25 2.57 15.66 -18.17
C ASP A 25 3.37 15.18 -16.94
N ASP A 26 2.71 14.49 -16.01
CA ASP A 26 3.37 13.89 -14.84
C ASP A 26 4.38 12.83 -15.28
N PHE A 27 4.00 11.97 -16.22
CA PHE A 27 4.87 10.94 -16.77
C PHE A 27 6.12 11.55 -17.45
N GLU A 28 5.91 12.57 -18.26
CA GLU A 28 7.00 13.30 -18.92
C GLU A 28 7.95 13.96 -17.91
N PHE A 29 7.39 14.59 -16.87
CA PHE A 29 8.19 15.18 -15.80
C PHE A 29 9.05 14.13 -15.08
N LEU A 30 8.46 13.01 -14.71
CA LEU A 30 9.15 11.92 -14.01
C LEU A 30 10.29 11.35 -14.87
N THR A 31 10.04 11.10 -16.15
CA THR A 31 11.01 10.46 -17.05
C THR A 31 12.04 11.43 -17.61
N GLN A 32 11.64 12.64 -17.99
CA GLN A 32 12.52 13.61 -18.67
C GLN A 32 13.24 14.54 -17.69
N THR A 33 12.57 15.00 -16.65
CA THR A 33 13.16 15.95 -15.70
C THR A 33 13.86 15.25 -14.54
N LEU A 34 13.22 14.25 -13.94
CA LEU A 34 13.77 13.51 -12.81
C LEU A 34 14.59 12.29 -13.22
N ASN A 35 14.51 11.88 -14.48
CA ASN A 35 15.20 10.70 -15.03
C ASN A 35 14.81 9.37 -14.33
N VAL A 36 13.57 9.28 -13.87
CA VAL A 36 13.03 8.03 -13.34
C VAL A 36 12.96 6.99 -14.45
N PRO A 37 13.43 5.75 -14.23
CA PRO A 37 13.31 4.70 -15.23
C PRO A 37 11.85 4.46 -15.63
N GLU A 38 11.57 4.53 -16.92
CA GLU A 38 10.23 4.32 -17.47
C GLU A 38 9.68 2.92 -17.15
N SER A 39 10.57 1.92 -17.13
CA SER A 39 10.22 0.55 -16.73
C SER A 39 9.60 0.47 -15.33
N PHE A 40 10.09 1.27 -14.39
CA PHE A 40 9.55 1.33 -13.04
C PHE A 40 8.12 1.86 -13.03
N LEU A 41 7.83 2.89 -13.81
CA LEU A 41 6.48 3.46 -13.91
C LEU A 41 5.51 2.46 -14.55
N ASN A 42 5.94 1.72 -15.56
CA ASN A 42 5.14 0.69 -16.21
C ASN A 42 4.85 -0.49 -15.26
N ASP A 43 5.83 -0.89 -14.45
CA ASP A 43 5.65 -1.94 -13.44
C ASP A 43 4.63 -1.54 -12.37
N ILE A 44 4.69 -0.30 -11.89
CA ILE A 44 3.73 0.22 -10.90
C ILE A 44 2.32 0.33 -11.50
N ALA A 45 2.21 0.62 -12.79
CA ALA A 45 0.93 0.73 -13.50
C ALA A 45 0.22 -0.63 -13.65
N ASP A 46 0.96 -1.74 -13.59
CA ASP A 46 0.39 -3.07 -13.62
C ASP A 46 -0.33 -3.36 -12.30
N THR A 47 -1.65 -3.48 -12.35
CA THR A 47 -2.48 -3.73 -11.18
C THR A 47 -2.20 -5.07 -10.51
N ASP A 48 -1.59 -6.01 -11.22
CA ASP A 48 -1.22 -7.35 -10.72
C ASP A 48 0.22 -7.44 -10.22
N GLU A 49 0.97 -6.34 -10.26
CA GLU A 49 2.36 -6.33 -9.83
C GLU A 49 2.49 -6.70 -8.34
N ARG A 50 3.46 -7.57 -8.05
CA ARG A 50 3.70 -8.09 -6.70
C ARG A 50 4.63 -7.17 -5.91
N PRO A 51 4.54 -7.17 -4.56
CA PRO A 51 5.54 -6.53 -3.72
C PRO A 51 6.93 -7.07 -4.03
N ARG A 52 7.85 -6.17 -4.35
CA ARG A 52 9.24 -6.51 -4.69
C ARG A 52 10.14 -5.28 -4.68
N THR A 53 11.42 -5.52 -4.78
CA THR A 53 12.43 -4.48 -4.99
C THR A 53 13.12 -4.72 -6.33
N ASP A 54 13.54 -3.63 -6.98
CA ASP A 54 14.32 -3.68 -8.21
C ASP A 54 15.31 -2.52 -8.25
N THR A 55 16.40 -2.68 -8.96
CA THR A 55 17.43 -1.65 -9.11
C THR A 55 17.74 -1.41 -10.59
N GLU A 56 17.94 -0.14 -10.94
CA GLU A 56 18.42 0.27 -12.26
C GLU A 56 19.35 1.47 -12.08
N GLY A 57 20.63 1.30 -12.37
CA GLY A 57 21.63 2.30 -12.09
C GLY A 57 21.71 2.61 -10.58
N ASN A 58 21.57 3.88 -10.23
CA ASN A 58 21.51 4.34 -8.83
C ASN A 58 20.08 4.43 -8.27
N TRP A 59 19.08 3.96 -9.04
CA TRP A 59 17.69 3.94 -8.64
C TRP A 59 17.30 2.64 -7.95
N LEU A 60 16.52 2.76 -6.88
CA LEU A 60 15.87 1.64 -6.20
C LEU A 60 14.36 1.80 -6.33
N LEU A 61 13.69 0.77 -6.81
CA LEU A 61 12.23 0.64 -6.77
C LEU A 61 11.83 -0.28 -5.63
N THR A 62 10.87 0.16 -4.83
CA THR A 62 10.20 -0.66 -3.82
C THR A 62 8.70 -0.64 -4.13
N ILE A 63 8.15 -1.79 -4.45
CA ILE A 63 6.70 -1.94 -4.66
C ILE A 63 6.11 -2.63 -3.44
N LEU A 64 5.06 -2.05 -2.89
CA LEU A 64 4.20 -2.68 -1.88
C LEU A 64 2.75 -2.61 -2.34
N ARG A 65 1.89 -3.44 -1.76
CA ARG A 65 0.46 -3.38 -2.05
C ARG A 65 -0.28 -2.80 -0.85
N ILE A 66 -1.20 -1.90 -1.12
CA ILE A 66 -1.98 -1.20 -0.11
C ILE A 66 -3.47 -1.48 -0.33
N PRO A 67 -4.26 -1.54 0.76
CA PRO A 67 -5.69 -1.76 0.65
C PRO A 67 -6.41 -0.51 0.18
N VAL A 68 -7.46 -0.71 -0.60
CA VAL A 68 -8.33 0.36 -1.10
C VAL A 68 -9.79 -0.03 -0.95
N VAL A 69 -10.66 0.95 -0.80
CA VAL A 69 -12.12 0.78 -0.87
C VAL A 69 -12.56 0.88 -2.32
N ASN A 70 -13.36 -0.08 -2.74
CA ASN A 70 -13.94 -0.07 -4.08
C ASN A 70 -15.37 0.47 -4.01
N LYS A 71 -15.61 1.62 -4.65
CA LYS A 71 -16.90 2.31 -4.60
C LYS A 71 -17.84 1.91 -5.74
N GLN A 72 -17.42 1.03 -6.64
CA GLN A 72 -18.23 0.61 -7.78
C GLN A 72 -19.17 -0.54 -7.40
N ASN A 73 -20.45 -0.39 -7.74
CA ASN A 73 -21.44 -1.44 -7.54
C ASN A 73 -21.07 -2.70 -8.35
N GLY A 74 -21.18 -3.85 -7.71
CA GLY A 74 -20.90 -5.15 -8.33
C GLY A 74 -19.45 -5.61 -8.28
N SER A 75 -18.52 -4.77 -7.82
CA SER A 75 -17.12 -5.14 -7.58
C SER A 75 -16.90 -5.61 -6.15
N LEU A 76 -15.70 -6.10 -5.86
CA LEU A 76 -15.29 -6.41 -4.49
C LEU A 76 -15.34 -5.13 -3.63
N PRO A 77 -15.84 -5.20 -2.37
CA PRO A 77 -15.95 -4.02 -1.52
C PRO A 77 -14.60 -3.40 -1.19
N PHE A 78 -13.57 -4.23 -1.09
CA PHE A 78 -12.19 -3.82 -0.88
C PHE A 78 -11.29 -4.58 -1.83
N ASP A 79 -10.17 -3.97 -2.19
CA ASP A 79 -9.15 -4.54 -3.06
C ASP A 79 -7.78 -4.07 -2.60
N THR A 80 -6.74 -4.50 -3.29
CA THR A 80 -5.38 -3.99 -3.08
C THR A 80 -4.80 -3.49 -4.39
N VAL A 81 -3.96 -2.47 -4.30
CA VAL A 81 -3.30 -1.86 -5.45
C VAL A 81 -1.81 -1.66 -5.15
N PRO A 82 -0.95 -1.70 -6.17
CA PRO A 82 0.46 -1.41 -5.97
C PRO A 82 0.71 0.08 -5.77
N ILE A 83 1.66 0.39 -4.91
CA ILE A 83 2.31 1.68 -4.83
C ILE A 83 3.81 1.47 -4.99
N GLY A 84 4.45 2.30 -5.80
CA GLY A 84 5.89 2.27 -6.00
C GLY A 84 6.55 3.41 -5.27
N ILE A 85 7.64 3.12 -4.56
CA ILE A 85 8.53 4.11 -3.97
C ILE A 85 9.86 4.00 -4.71
N ILE A 86 10.23 5.08 -5.39
CA ILE A 86 11.39 5.14 -6.27
C ILE A 86 12.39 6.10 -5.64
N THR A 87 13.57 5.63 -5.34
CA THR A 87 14.57 6.41 -4.61
C THR A 87 15.93 6.34 -5.27
N ASN A 88 16.68 7.42 -5.14
CA ASN A 88 18.14 7.45 -5.32
C ASN A 88 18.74 8.20 -4.13
N ASN A 89 19.98 8.68 -4.27
CA ASN A 89 20.65 9.39 -3.16
C ASN A 89 20.07 10.80 -2.88
N GLU A 90 19.27 11.34 -3.80
CA GLU A 90 18.85 12.75 -3.77
C GLU A 90 17.34 12.92 -3.65
N ILE A 91 16.54 11.98 -4.15
CA ILE A 91 15.11 12.15 -4.29
C ILE A 91 14.34 10.91 -3.89
N ILE A 92 13.13 11.13 -3.39
CA ILE A 92 12.13 10.10 -3.11
C ILE A 92 10.89 10.43 -3.93
N VAL A 93 10.44 9.47 -4.74
CA VAL A 93 9.22 9.57 -5.53
C VAL A 93 8.30 8.44 -5.14
N SER A 94 7.05 8.72 -4.78
CA SER A 94 6.01 7.71 -4.65
C SER A 94 5.01 7.85 -5.79
N VAL A 95 4.63 6.73 -6.39
CA VAL A 95 3.70 6.69 -7.52
C VAL A 95 2.62 5.66 -7.23
N CYS A 96 1.37 6.10 -7.32
CA CYS A 96 0.19 5.22 -7.23
C CYS A 96 -0.79 5.60 -8.33
N TYR A 97 -1.23 4.62 -9.12
CA TYR A 97 -2.17 4.85 -10.23
C TYR A 97 -3.64 4.83 -9.77
N HIS A 98 -3.88 4.77 -8.47
CA HIS A 98 -5.21 4.71 -7.89
C HIS A 98 -5.37 5.76 -6.79
N ASN A 99 -6.56 6.29 -6.64
CA ASN A 99 -6.90 7.10 -5.48
C ASN A 99 -7.07 6.20 -4.25
N THR A 100 -6.46 6.61 -3.15
CA THR A 100 -6.47 5.84 -1.88
C THR A 100 -6.79 6.76 -0.72
N ASP A 101 -7.36 6.21 0.34
CA ASP A 101 -7.53 6.93 1.60
C ASP A 101 -6.23 6.95 2.42
N LEU A 102 -5.37 5.95 2.23
CA LEU A 102 -4.13 5.78 2.97
C LEU A 102 -3.16 6.95 2.79
N LEU A 103 -2.86 7.33 1.54
CA LEU A 103 -1.85 8.34 1.25
C LEU A 103 -2.21 9.73 1.79
N PRO A 104 -3.43 10.27 1.54
CA PRO A 104 -3.83 11.54 2.14
C PRO A 104 -3.81 11.50 3.66
N ASP A 105 -4.28 10.43 4.28
CA ASP A 105 -4.28 10.25 5.73
C ASP A 105 -2.85 10.17 6.28
N PHE A 106 -1.97 9.45 5.62
CA PHE A 106 -0.55 9.36 5.98
C PHE A 106 0.12 10.74 5.99
N ILE A 107 -0.08 11.52 4.95
CA ILE A 107 0.48 12.87 4.81
C ILE A 107 -0.05 13.80 5.90
N GLU A 108 -1.36 13.78 6.12
CA GLU A 108 -2.02 14.61 7.13
C GLU A 108 -1.62 14.22 8.55
N HIS A 109 -1.57 12.92 8.85
CA HIS A 109 -1.15 12.40 10.14
C HIS A 109 0.31 12.77 10.45
N THR A 110 1.20 12.59 9.49
CA THR A 110 2.62 12.93 9.60
C THR A 110 2.80 14.42 9.88
N ARG A 111 2.07 15.27 9.18
CA ARG A 111 2.09 16.73 9.38
C ARG A 111 1.56 17.11 10.76
N ARG A 112 0.40 16.61 11.14
CA ARG A 112 -0.28 16.94 12.39
C ARG A 112 0.51 16.51 13.63
N LYS A 113 1.13 15.33 13.58
CA LYS A 113 1.94 14.79 14.67
C LYS A 113 3.36 15.34 14.69
N GLY A 114 3.76 16.16 13.71
CA GLY A 114 5.12 16.68 13.61
C GLY A 114 6.17 15.59 13.41
N ILE A 115 5.80 14.46 12.80
CA ILE A 115 6.71 13.36 12.54
C ILE A 115 7.71 13.78 11.46
N VAL A 116 8.99 13.68 11.78
CA VAL A 116 10.06 13.98 10.84
C VAL A 116 10.46 12.70 10.10
N VAL A 117 10.30 12.72 8.79
CA VAL A 117 10.83 11.66 7.92
C VAL A 117 12.31 11.95 7.68
N ARG A 118 13.18 11.17 8.29
CA ARG A 118 14.64 11.43 8.33
C ARG A 118 15.37 11.03 7.06
N ASN A 119 14.91 9.95 6.41
CA ASN A 119 15.55 9.38 5.22
C ASN A 119 14.55 8.55 4.43
N LYS A 120 15.00 8.02 3.27
CA LYS A 120 14.17 7.18 2.39
C LYS A 120 13.65 5.92 3.06
N LEU A 121 14.45 5.27 3.89
CA LEU A 121 14.03 4.05 4.60
C LEU A 121 12.95 4.36 5.63
N ASP A 122 13.08 5.45 6.34
CA ASP A 122 12.06 5.92 7.29
C ASP A 122 10.71 6.10 6.58
N LEU A 123 10.69 6.73 5.41
CA LEU A 123 9.47 6.87 4.61
C LEU A 123 8.90 5.53 4.18
N ILE A 124 9.73 4.65 3.62
CA ILE A 124 9.32 3.34 3.13
C ILE A 124 8.67 2.52 4.26
N PHE A 125 9.35 2.39 5.39
CA PHE A 125 8.84 1.60 6.52
C PHE A 125 7.62 2.23 7.17
N ARG A 126 7.52 3.55 7.25
CA ARG A 126 6.32 4.23 7.76
C ARG A 126 5.12 4.05 6.83
N LEU A 127 5.33 4.02 5.52
CA LEU A 127 4.26 3.70 4.56
C LEU A 127 3.80 2.25 4.70
N ILE A 128 4.72 1.30 4.89
CA ILE A 128 4.37 -0.09 5.13
C ILE A 128 3.59 -0.24 6.44
N TYR A 129 4.03 0.44 7.50
CA TYR A 129 3.31 0.48 8.78
C TYR A 129 1.89 1.00 8.59
N SER A 130 1.74 2.10 7.89
CA SER A 130 0.43 2.68 7.57
C SER A 130 -0.44 1.71 6.77
N SER A 131 0.13 0.96 5.83
CA SER A 131 -0.60 -0.07 5.08
C SER A 131 -1.16 -1.14 6.00
N ALA A 132 -0.37 -1.62 6.97
CA ALA A 132 -0.80 -2.61 7.94
C ALA A 132 -1.97 -2.09 8.80
N VAL A 133 -1.89 -0.85 9.26
CA VAL A 133 -2.97 -0.19 10.02
C VAL A 133 -4.26 -0.12 9.19
N TRP A 134 -4.15 0.23 7.91
CA TRP A 134 -5.32 0.31 7.03
C TRP A 134 -5.88 -1.07 6.67
N PHE A 135 -5.06 -2.09 6.52
CA PHE A 135 -5.54 -3.47 6.40
C PHE A 135 -6.38 -3.86 7.62
N LEU A 136 -5.89 -3.58 8.82
CA LEU A 136 -6.63 -3.87 10.06
C LEU A 136 -7.95 -3.09 10.16
N LYS A 137 -7.93 -1.83 9.76
CA LYS A 137 -9.13 -0.97 9.73
C LYS A 137 -10.20 -1.52 8.79
N TYR A 138 -9.82 -1.91 7.58
CA TYR A 138 -10.77 -2.50 6.61
C TYR A 138 -11.20 -3.90 7.03
N LEU A 139 -10.34 -4.69 7.67
CA LEU A 139 -10.70 -6.00 8.21
C LEU A 139 -11.79 -5.90 9.29
N LYS A 140 -11.77 -4.85 10.11
CA LYS A 140 -12.86 -4.55 11.03
C LYS A 140 -14.20 -4.38 10.30
N GLN A 141 -14.21 -3.62 9.22
CA GLN A 141 -15.41 -3.41 8.40
C GLN A 141 -15.85 -4.70 7.73
N ILE A 142 -14.92 -5.48 7.20
CA ILE A 142 -15.19 -6.79 6.59
C ILE A 142 -15.86 -7.73 7.62
N ASN A 143 -15.39 -7.75 8.85
CA ASN A 143 -15.98 -8.56 9.91
C ASN A 143 -17.44 -8.17 10.21
N ILE A 144 -17.73 -6.88 10.24
CA ILE A 144 -19.09 -6.36 10.40
C ILE A 144 -19.97 -6.82 9.21
N ASP A 145 -19.45 -6.72 8.00
CA ASP A 145 -20.16 -7.09 6.77
C ASP A 145 -20.43 -8.60 6.70
N ILE A 146 -19.49 -9.44 7.14
CA ILE A 146 -19.64 -10.89 7.24
C ILE A 146 -20.77 -11.21 8.22
N SER A 147 -20.74 -10.64 9.42
CA SER A 147 -21.75 -10.88 10.44
C SER A 147 -23.15 -10.46 9.99
N ALA A 148 -23.25 -9.34 9.27
CA ALA A 148 -24.52 -8.87 8.72
C ALA A 148 -25.07 -9.83 7.66
N ALA A 149 -24.22 -10.30 6.74
CA ALA A 149 -24.61 -11.24 5.69
C ALA A 149 -25.03 -12.60 6.27
N GLU A 150 -24.34 -13.10 7.29
CA GLU A 150 -24.68 -14.34 7.98
C GLU A 150 -26.07 -14.26 8.66
N LYS A 151 -26.36 -13.16 9.33
CA LYS A 151 -27.68 -12.92 9.97
C LYS A 151 -28.82 -12.89 8.95
N GLU A 152 -28.60 -12.30 7.80
CA GLU A 152 -29.61 -12.30 6.72
C GLU A 152 -29.84 -13.70 6.17
N LEU A 153 -28.79 -14.51 6.02
CA LEU A 153 -28.91 -15.91 5.60
C LEU A 153 -29.68 -16.79 6.60
N GLU A 154 -29.53 -16.53 7.90
CA GLU A 154 -30.30 -17.24 8.94
C GLU A 154 -31.83 -17.00 8.82
N ARG A 155 -32.20 -15.80 8.37
CA ARG A 155 -33.62 -15.43 8.18
C ARG A 155 -34.18 -15.94 6.88
N SER A 156 -33.43 -15.86 5.81
CA SER A 156 -33.87 -16.24 4.46
C SER A 156 -32.65 -16.44 3.57
N ILE A 157 -32.50 -17.60 2.97
CA ILE A 157 -31.41 -17.90 2.04
C ILE A 157 -31.65 -17.14 0.74
N ARG A 158 -30.88 -16.10 0.48
CA ARG A 158 -30.90 -15.32 -0.76
C ARG A 158 -29.57 -15.47 -1.49
N ASN A 159 -29.63 -15.58 -2.82
CA ASN A 159 -28.45 -15.64 -3.65
C ASN A 159 -27.55 -14.40 -3.48
N GLU A 160 -28.14 -13.24 -3.24
CA GLU A 160 -27.41 -11.99 -3.03
C GLU A 160 -26.51 -12.04 -1.79
N ASP A 161 -26.99 -12.61 -0.69
CA ASP A 161 -26.24 -12.74 0.55
C ASP A 161 -25.12 -13.77 0.41
N LEU A 162 -25.34 -14.86 -0.31
CA LEU A 162 -24.31 -15.84 -0.65
C LEU A 162 -23.21 -15.21 -1.51
N LEU A 163 -23.60 -14.47 -2.55
CA LEU A 163 -22.64 -13.75 -3.40
C LEU A 163 -21.84 -12.70 -2.63
N ARG A 164 -22.51 -12.03 -1.69
CA ARG A 164 -21.84 -11.06 -0.80
C ARG A 164 -20.77 -11.74 0.05
N LEU A 165 -21.07 -12.88 0.66
CA LEU A 165 -20.08 -13.67 1.43
C LEU A 165 -18.92 -14.15 0.55
N MET A 166 -19.22 -14.62 -0.66
CA MET A 166 -18.18 -15.03 -1.62
C MET A 166 -17.25 -13.88 -2.00
N ARG A 167 -17.77 -12.68 -2.20
CA ARG A 167 -16.97 -11.48 -2.48
C ARG A 167 -16.09 -11.11 -1.29
N LEU A 168 -16.60 -11.16 -0.06
CA LEU A 168 -15.84 -10.92 1.15
C LEU A 168 -14.72 -11.95 1.32
N GLN A 169 -15.00 -13.23 1.07
CA GLN A 169 -13.99 -14.29 1.08
C GLN A 169 -12.87 -14.01 0.06
N LYS A 170 -13.24 -13.62 -1.14
CA LYS A 170 -12.27 -13.26 -2.19
C LYS A 170 -11.40 -12.05 -1.79
N THR A 171 -12.00 -11.05 -1.16
CA THR A 171 -11.27 -9.91 -0.59
C THR A 171 -10.23 -10.36 0.44
N LEU A 172 -10.60 -11.28 1.33
CA LEU A 172 -9.68 -11.82 2.34
C LEU A 172 -8.49 -12.57 1.70
N VAL A 173 -8.73 -13.29 0.60
CA VAL A 173 -7.66 -13.95 -0.17
C VAL A 173 -6.68 -12.91 -0.72
N TYR A 174 -7.17 -11.83 -1.31
CA TYR A 174 -6.32 -10.76 -1.83
C TYR A 174 -5.55 -10.03 -0.73
N PHE A 175 -6.18 -9.78 0.40
CA PHE A 175 -5.51 -9.20 1.57
C PHE A 175 -4.40 -10.10 2.09
N ASN A 176 -4.69 -11.40 2.22
CA ASN A 176 -3.68 -12.39 2.64
C ASN A 176 -2.45 -12.36 1.73
N THR A 177 -2.67 -12.46 0.43
CA THR A 177 -1.60 -12.46 -0.58
C THR A 177 -0.78 -11.17 -0.53
N SER A 178 -1.43 -10.02 -0.43
CA SER A 178 -0.77 -8.72 -0.39
C SER A 178 0.04 -8.51 0.89
N ILE A 179 -0.52 -8.86 2.04
CA ILE A 179 0.17 -8.75 3.33
C ILE A 179 1.40 -9.65 3.37
N ARG A 180 1.28 -10.91 2.91
CA ARG A 180 2.41 -11.84 2.81
C ARG A 180 3.49 -11.31 1.87
N GLY A 181 3.10 -10.75 0.73
CA GLY A 181 4.04 -10.15 -0.21
C GLY A 181 4.79 -8.97 0.40
N ASN A 182 4.10 -8.10 1.11
CA ASN A 182 4.71 -6.98 1.83
C ASN A 182 5.69 -7.47 2.89
N GLU A 183 5.36 -8.52 3.63
CA GLU A 183 6.24 -9.10 4.65
C GLU A 183 7.54 -9.66 4.03
N VAL A 184 7.44 -10.39 2.93
CA VAL A 184 8.62 -10.91 2.19
C VAL A 184 9.49 -9.75 1.70
N MET A 185 8.88 -8.69 1.18
CA MET A 185 9.59 -7.53 0.69
C MET A 185 10.37 -6.80 1.80
N ILE A 186 9.83 -6.71 3.02
CA ILE A 186 10.53 -6.17 4.18
C ILE A 186 11.83 -6.94 4.45
N GLY A 187 11.77 -8.26 4.39
CA GLY A 187 12.95 -9.11 4.56
C GLY A 187 14.05 -8.78 3.55
N LYS A 188 13.68 -8.52 2.30
CA LYS A 188 14.61 -8.09 1.24
C LYS A 188 15.19 -6.71 1.51
N LEU A 189 14.38 -5.74 1.93
CA LEU A 189 14.85 -4.41 2.30
C LEU A 189 15.85 -4.46 3.46
N ARG A 190 15.58 -5.26 4.47
CA ARG A 190 16.49 -5.45 5.60
C ARG A 190 17.85 -5.99 5.15
N THR A 191 17.85 -6.94 4.22
CA THR A 191 19.08 -7.51 3.66
C THR A 191 19.86 -6.47 2.84
N ILE A 192 19.18 -5.69 2.01
CA ILE A 192 19.82 -4.65 1.19
C ILE A 192 20.47 -3.57 2.05
N PHE A 193 19.85 -3.19 3.16
CA PHE A 193 20.25 -2.07 4.00
C PHE A 193 20.83 -2.49 5.36
N GLN A 194 21.20 -3.76 5.56
CA GLN A 194 21.68 -4.30 6.83
C GLN A 194 22.94 -3.59 7.37
N ASP A 195 23.79 -3.10 6.47
CA ASP A 195 25.05 -2.43 6.81
C ASP A 195 24.94 -0.90 6.87
N THR A 196 23.72 -0.35 6.82
CA THR A 196 23.50 1.09 6.90
C THR A 196 23.18 1.53 8.34
N ASP A 197 23.77 2.65 8.76
CA ASP A 197 23.58 3.21 10.10
C ASP A 197 22.23 3.90 10.28
N TYR A 198 21.51 4.18 9.19
CA TYR A 198 20.26 4.94 9.22
C TYR A 198 18.99 4.08 9.16
N LEU A 199 19.13 2.76 9.27
CA LEU A 199 17.98 1.86 9.39
C LEU A 199 17.47 1.88 10.83
N ASP A 200 16.23 2.36 11.03
CA ASP A 200 15.57 2.34 12.32
C ASP A 200 15.03 0.93 12.61
N THR A 201 15.76 0.18 13.42
CA THR A 201 15.40 -1.21 13.76
C THR A 201 14.12 -1.32 14.58
N GLU A 202 13.82 -0.36 15.43
CA GLU A 202 12.57 -0.32 16.20
C GLU A 202 11.36 -0.14 15.27
N LEU A 203 11.47 0.78 14.31
CA LEU A 203 10.42 0.99 13.31
C LEU A 203 10.18 -0.27 12.47
N VAL A 204 11.23 -0.95 12.04
CA VAL A 204 11.14 -2.22 11.30
C VAL A 204 10.42 -3.29 12.12
N GLU A 205 10.77 -3.43 13.39
CA GLU A 205 10.11 -4.36 14.31
C GLU A 205 8.62 -4.04 14.48
N ASP A 206 8.27 -2.78 14.66
CA ASP A 206 6.88 -2.34 14.77
C ASP A 206 6.08 -2.67 13.50
N VAL A 207 6.68 -2.46 12.33
CA VAL A 207 6.06 -2.82 11.04
C VAL A 207 5.81 -4.32 10.95
N ILE A 208 6.78 -5.14 11.33
CA ILE A 208 6.65 -6.61 11.30
C ILE A 208 5.52 -7.06 12.23
N ILE A 209 5.42 -6.49 13.43
CA ILE A 209 4.36 -6.82 14.40
C ILE A 209 2.98 -6.48 13.83
N GLU A 210 2.81 -5.29 13.26
CA GLU A 210 1.53 -4.87 12.68
C GLU A 210 1.14 -5.72 11.46
N LEU A 211 2.07 -6.07 10.59
CA LEU A 211 1.79 -6.96 9.45
C LEU A 211 1.40 -8.36 9.92
N LYS A 212 2.06 -8.91 10.91
CA LYS A 212 1.70 -10.21 11.49
C LYS A 212 0.31 -10.17 12.11
N GLN A 213 -0.04 -9.10 12.82
CA GLN A 213 -1.38 -8.91 13.36
C GLN A 213 -2.43 -8.87 12.26
N ALA A 214 -2.18 -8.13 11.18
CA ALA A 214 -3.08 -8.09 10.02
C ALA A 214 -3.23 -9.47 9.38
N LEU A 215 -2.13 -10.20 9.19
CA LEU A 215 -2.15 -11.54 8.60
C LEU A 215 -2.93 -12.53 9.47
N ASN A 216 -2.70 -12.53 10.78
CA ASN A 216 -3.43 -13.37 11.72
C ASN A 216 -4.94 -13.08 11.68
N THR A 217 -5.32 -11.81 11.61
CA THR A 217 -6.72 -11.37 11.53
C THR A 217 -7.37 -11.86 10.25
N VAL A 218 -6.69 -11.72 9.10
CA VAL A 218 -7.18 -12.27 7.82
C VAL A 218 -7.41 -13.78 7.91
N ASN A 219 -6.47 -14.50 8.47
CA ASN A 219 -6.55 -15.96 8.60
C ASN A 219 -7.73 -16.38 9.50
N ILE A 220 -7.92 -15.69 10.62
CA ILE A 220 -9.06 -15.96 11.52
C ILE A 220 -10.39 -15.74 10.79
N TYR A 221 -10.54 -14.64 10.06
CA TYR A 221 -11.79 -14.36 9.34
C TYR A 221 -12.01 -15.32 8.17
N SER A 222 -10.94 -15.72 7.47
CA SER A 222 -11.00 -16.72 6.41
C SER A 222 -11.44 -18.08 6.96
N ASP A 223 -10.90 -18.50 8.10
CA ASP A 223 -11.25 -19.76 8.76
C ASP A 223 -12.71 -19.76 9.22
N ILE A 224 -13.20 -18.65 9.77
CA ILE A 224 -14.61 -18.50 10.16
C ILE A 224 -15.52 -18.68 8.94
N LEU A 225 -15.20 -18.04 7.81
CA LEU A 225 -15.99 -18.15 6.58
C LEU A 225 -15.96 -19.55 5.96
N THR A 226 -14.83 -20.23 5.98
CA THR A 226 -14.67 -21.58 5.41
C THR A 226 -15.18 -22.68 6.34
N GLY A 227 -15.20 -22.44 7.65
CA GLY A 227 -15.72 -23.36 8.66
C GLY A 227 -17.25 -23.36 8.79
N THR A 228 -17.86 -22.43 8.13
CA THR A 228 -19.33 -22.32 8.07
C THR A 228 -19.85 -22.76 6.72
#